data_2c4ad7b8d5f1c050fc2264b2dda2a4f7
#
_entry.id   2c4ad7b8d5f1c050fc2264b2dda2a4f7
#
_cell.length_a   1.000
_cell.length_b   1.000
_cell.length_c   1.000
_cell.angle_alpha   90.00
_cell.angle_beta   90.00
_cell.angle_gamma   90.00
#
_symmetry.space_group_name_H-M   'P 1'
#
loop_
_entity.id
_entity.type
_entity.pdbx_description
1 polymer ?
#
loop_
_entity_poly.entity_id
_entity_poly.type
_entity_poly.pdbx_seq_one_letter_code
_entity_poly.pdbx_strand_id
1 'polypeptide(L)'
;MPRPENDASGYRFTDTASLPWRPSTVVEGVEVKDLGTANGRVMELIRCRPGTTFPTHRHGGPEFLYLLEGEASQNGQRLQPGWAAVAAAGTIDEDFHSETGCVFLIIYGEEP
;
A
#
# COMPACT_ATOMS: atom_id res chain seq x y z
N MET A 1 -0.04 -16.63 2.61
CA MET A 1 1.21 -16.70 3.35
C MET A 1 1.10 -15.91 4.64
N PRO A 2 1.48 -16.47 5.77
CA PRO A 2 1.42 -15.72 7.01
C PRO A 2 2.39 -14.53 6.97
N ARG A 3 1.98 -13.43 7.61
CA ARG A 3 2.86 -12.28 7.75
C ARG A 3 3.91 -12.53 8.82
N PRO A 4 5.09 -11.92 8.69
CA PRO A 4 6.11 -12.00 9.71
C PRO A 4 5.60 -11.45 11.05
N GLU A 5 5.99 -12.09 12.13
CA GLU A 5 5.61 -11.66 13.48
C GLU A 5 6.67 -10.75 14.08
N ASN A 6 6.26 -9.93 15.03
CA ASN A 6 7.18 -9.11 15.81
C ASN A 6 7.97 -10.00 16.78
N ASP A 7 9.16 -9.57 17.12
CA ASP A 7 9.99 -10.29 18.09
C ASP A 7 9.46 -10.11 19.53
N ALA A 8 10.13 -10.73 20.50
CA ALA A 8 9.70 -10.71 21.90
C ALA A 8 9.74 -9.29 22.52
N SER A 9 10.46 -8.34 21.94
CA SER A 9 10.48 -6.95 22.40
C SER A 9 9.28 -6.15 21.87
N GLY A 10 8.50 -6.72 20.96
CA GLY A 10 7.40 -6.06 20.28
C GLY A 10 7.79 -5.42 18.96
N TYR A 11 9.06 -5.47 18.59
CA TYR A 11 9.54 -4.91 17.32
C TYR A 11 9.64 -5.93 16.22
N ARG A 12 9.49 -5.46 15.00
CA ARG A 12 9.90 -6.16 13.80
C ARG A 12 10.74 -5.21 12.95
N PHE A 13 11.97 -5.60 12.67
CA PHE A 13 12.85 -4.83 11.80
C PHE A 13 12.93 -5.53 10.45
N THR A 14 12.82 -4.75 9.38
CA THR A 14 12.85 -5.28 8.03
C THR A 14 13.77 -4.43 7.17
N ASP A 15 14.79 -5.07 6.59
CA ASP A 15 15.57 -4.44 5.52
C ASP A 15 14.80 -4.62 4.22
N THR A 16 14.12 -3.57 3.79
CA THR A 16 13.22 -3.65 2.63
C THR A 16 13.97 -3.94 1.33
N ALA A 17 15.23 -3.54 1.24
CA ALA A 17 16.03 -3.82 0.06
C ALA A 17 16.30 -5.32 -0.10
N SER A 18 16.35 -6.06 1.00
CA SER A 18 16.59 -7.51 0.99
C SER A 18 15.34 -8.34 0.73
N LEU A 19 14.16 -7.73 0.82
CA LEU A 19 12.91 -8.43 0.55
C LEU A 19 12.63 -8.52 -0.94
N PRO A 20 12.27 -9.70 -1.45
CA PRO A 20 11.78 -9.78 -2.82
C PRO A 20 10.38 -9.17 -2.94
N TRP A 21 10.08 -8.60 -4.09
CA TRP A 21 8.72 -8.23 -4.43
C TRP A 21 7.94 -9.52 -4.70
N ARG A 22 6.72 -9.60 -4.17
CA ARG A 22 5.80 -10.69 -4.49
C ARG A 22 4.60 -10.14 -5.26
N PRO A 23 4.03 -10.91 -6.19
CA PRO A 23 2.83 -10.44 -6.90
C PRO A 23 1.65 -10.33 -5.93
N SER A 24 0.83 -9.31 -6.15
CA SER A 24 -0.45 -9.20 -5.44
C SER A 24 -1.36 -10.34 -5.91
N THR A 25 -2.14 -10.89 -4.97
CA THR A 25 -3.15 -11.89 -5.28
C THR A 25 -4.51 -11.25 -5.60
N VAL A 26 -4.60 -9.92 -5.50
CA VAL A 26 -5.86 -9.18 -5.61
C VAL A 26 -5.89 -8.28 -6.83
N VAL A 27 -4.78 -7.58 -7.12
CA VAL A 27 -4.73 -6.59 -8.21
C VAL A 27 -3.62 -6.96 -9.18
N GLU A 28 -3.99 -7.13 -10.44
CA GLU A 28 -3.01 -7.39 -11.49
C GLU A 28 -2.11 -6.17 -11.72
N GLY A 29 -0.83 -6.42 -11.97
CA GLY A 29 0.15 -5.36 -12.18
C GLY A 29 0.73 -4.79 -10.91
N VAL A 30 0.37 -5.33 -9.76
CA VAL A 30 0.83 -4.86 -8.44
C VAL A 30 1.74 -5.90 -7.81
N GLU A 31 2.84 -5.41 -7.23
CA GLU A 31 3.75 -6.21 -6.42
C GLU A 31 3.85 -5.60 -5.03
N VAL A 32 4.12 -6.45 -4.04
CA VAL A 32 4.05 -6.09 -2.62
C VAL A 32 5.29 -6.56 -1.89
N LYS A 33 5.76 -5.73 -0.94
CA LYS A 33 6.68 -6.16 0.12
C LYS A 33 5.96 -5.99 1.45
N ASP A 34 5.86 -7.07 2.21
CA ASP A 34 5.22 -7.06 3.53
C ASP A 34 6.23 -6.55 4.56
N LEU A 35 5.94 -5.41 5.18
CA LEU A 35 6.87 -4.80 6.14
C LEU A 35 6.53 -5.16 7.58
N GLY A 36 5.30 -5.56 7.86
CA GLY A 36 4.90 -6.02 9.18
C GLY A 36 3.51 -5.57 9.58
N THR A 37 3.09 -6.03 10.74
CA THR A 37 1.78 -5.70 11.32
C THR A 37 1.93 -5.41 12.79
N ALA A 38 1.05 -4.57 13.32
CA ALA A 38 0.94 -4.33 14.75
C ALA A 38 -0.47 -3.81 15.05
N ASN A 39 -1.11 -4.35 16.08
CA ASN A 39 -2.40 -3.87 16.58
C ASN A 39 -3.45 -3.68 15.48
N GLY A 40 -3.55 -4.65 14.56
CA GLY A 40 -4.52 -4.62 13.48
C GLY A 40 -4.16 -3.67 12.34
N ARG A 41 -2.94 -3.14 12.31
CA ARG A 41 -2.46 -2.31 11.21
C ARG A 41 -1.41 -3.05 10.41
N VAL A 42 -1.43 -2.86 9.11
CA VAL A 42 -0.53 -3.49 8.14
C VAL A 42 0.31 -2.40 7.48
N MET A 43 1.59 -2.65 7.31
CA MET A 43 2.50 -1.76 6.60
C MET A 43 3.08 -2.49 5.40
N GLU A 44 2.96 -1.92 4.21
CA GLU A 44 3.42 -2.54 2.96
C GLU A 44 4.04 -1.51 2.03
N LEU A 45 5.01 -1.97 1.22
CA LEU A 45 5.43 -1.25 0.03
C LEU A 45 4.69 -1.85 -1.16
N ILE A 46 4.18 -0.97 -2.01
CA ILE A 46 3.42 -1.36 -3.21
C ILE A 46 4.13 -0.81 -4.44
N ARG A 47 4.31 -1.66 -5.43
CA ARG A 47 4.84 -1.24 -6.73
C ARG A 47 3.81 -1.55 -7.80
N CYS A 48 3.47 -0.53 -8.59
CA CYS A 48 2.51 -0.64 -9.68
C CYS A 48 3.22 -0.57 -11.02
N ARG A 49 2.88 -1.48 -11.91
CA ARG A 49 3.32 -1.39 -13.30
C ARG A 49 2.63 -0.22 -14.00
N PRO A 50 3.23 0.30 -15.09
CA PRO A 50 2.52 1.29 -15.91
C PRO A 50 1.14 0.81 -16.33
N GLY A 51 0.14 1.67 -16.25
CA GLY A 51 -1.23 1.36 -16.61
C GLY A 51 -2.05 0.63 -15.56
N THR A 52 -1.54 0.50 -14.34
CA THR A 52 -2.26 -0.19 -13.25
C THR A 52 -3.42 0.66 -12.74
N THR A 53 -4.58 0.02 -12.62
CA THR A 53 -5.77 0.62 -12.00
C THR A 53 -6.27 -0.29 -10.89
N PHE A 54 -6.52 0.28 -9.72
CA PHE A 54 -7.11 -0.46 -8.61
C PHE A 54 -8.63 -0.42 -8.74
N PRO A 55 -9.32 -1.54 -8.46
CA PRO A 55 -10.78 -1.52 -8.46
C PRO A 55 -11.32 -0.60 -7.37
N THR A 56 -12.47 0.01 -7.65
CA THR A 56 -13.18 0.83 -6.66
C THR A 56 -13.50 -0.01 -5.42
N HIS A 57 -13.17 0.51 -4.26
CA HIS A 57 -13.45 -0.20 -3.01
C HIS A 57 -13.63 0.78 -1.85
N ARG A 58 -14.29 0.30 -0.81
CA ARG A 58 -14.50 1.07 0.43
C ARG A 58 -13.48 0.62 1.47
N HIS A 59 -12.84 1.59 2.12
CA HIS A 59 -11.90 1.31 3.20
C HIS A 59 -12.66 0.96 4.48
N GLY A 60 -12.40 -0.22 5.05
CA GLY A 60 -12.98 -0.62 6.32
C GLY A 60 -12.41 0.15 7.51
N GLY A 61 -11.18 0.62 7.40
CA GLY A 61 -10.50 1.42 8.40
C GLY A 61 -9.75 2.57 7.75
N PRO A 62 -9.03 3.39 8.53
CA PRO A 62 -8.23 4.47 7.95
C PRO A 62 -7.08 3.91 7.12
N GLU A 63 -6.67 4.68 6.12
CA GLU A 63 -5.58 4.32 5.23
C GLU A 63 -4.62 5.50 5.08
N PHE A 64 -3.33 5.22 5.13
CA PHE A 64 -2.27 6.23 5.03
C PHE A 64 -1.33 5.82 3.90
N LEU A 65 -1.16 6.69 2.92
CA LEU A 65 -0.35 6.44 1.74
C LEU A 65 0.69 7.53 1.57
N TYR A 66 1.93 7.16 1.23
CA TYR A 66 2.99 8.11 0.91
C TYR A 66 3.65 7.67 -0.39
N LEU A 67 3.58 8.53 -1.42
CA LEU A 67 4.14 8.21 -2.73
C LEU A 67 5.65 8.43 -2.72
N LEU A 68 6.40 7.38 -3.06
CA LEU A 68 7.86 7.40 -3.06
C LEU A 68 8.45 7.64 -4.44
N GLU A 69 7.88 7.02 -5.47
CA GLU A 69 8.40 7.09 -6.84
C GLU A 69 7.25 7.08 -7.84
N GLY A 70 7.46 7.69 -9.00
CA GLY A 70 6.50 7.66 -10.08
C GLY A 70 5.38 8.67 -9.90
N GLU A 71 4.19 8.33 -10.39
CA GLU A 71 3.01 9.18 -10.29
C GLU A 71 1.77 8.32 -10.16
N ALA A 72 0.73 8.89 -9.57
CA ALA A 72 -0.57 8.24 -9.49
C ALA A 72 -1.64 9.31 -9.41
N SER A 73 -2.89 8.92 -9.66
CA SER A 73 -4.04 9.74 -9.34
C SER A 73 -5.00 8.94 -8.48
N GLN A 74 -5.65 9.61 -7.54
CA GLN A 74 -6.59 9.00 -6.63
C GLN A 74 -7.77 9.94 -6.44
N ASN A 75 -8.96 9.47 -6.75
CA ASN A 75 -10.19 10.28 -6.68
C ASN A 75 -10.03 11.63 -7.40
N GLY A 76 -9.36 11.62 -8.54
CA GLY A 76 -9.13 12.83 -9.35
C GLY A 76 -7.93 13.68 -8.93
N GLN A 77 -7.29 13.38 -7.81
CA GLN A 77 -6.12 14.11 -7.35
C GLN A 77 -4.84 13.46 -7.86
N ARG A 78 -4.00 14.23 -8.55
CA ARG A 78 -2.68 13.75 -8.97
C ARG A 78 -1.73 13.75 -7.79
N LEU A 79 -0.99 12.65 -7.65
CA LEU A 79 0.03 12.46 -6.63
C LEU A 79 1.40 12.38 -7.29
N GLN A 80 2.40 12.97 -6.66
CA GLN A 80 3.81 12.96 -7.07
C GLN A 80 4.67 12.52 -5.89
N PRO A 81 5.95 12.16 -6.13
CA PRO A 81 6.82 11.78 -5.02
C PRO A 81 6.82 12.84 -3.92
N GLY A 82 6.67 12.38 -2.67
CA GLY A 82 6.56 13.26 -1.52
C GLY A 82 5.12 13.64 -1.15
N TRP A 83 4.14 13.25 -1.94
CA TRP A 83 2.73 13.48 -1.60
C TRP A 83 2.20 12.38 -0.72
N ALA A 84 1.34 12.76 0.22
CA ALA A 84 0.65 11.82 1.11
C ALA A 84 -0.85 11.90 0.87
N ALA A 85 -1.53 10.77 1.08
CA ALA A 85 -2.98 10.70 1.07
C ALA A 85 -3.41 9.98 2.34
N VAL A 86 -4.36 10.57 3.06
CA VAL A 86 -4.91 9.99 4.29
C VAL A 86 -6.42 9.89 4.13
N ALA A 87 -6.94 8.68 4.29
CA ALA A 87 -8.36 8.41 4.14
C ALA A 87 -8.94 7.93 5.48
N ALA A 88 -10.06 8.54 5.88
CA ALA A 88 -10.80 8.08 7.05
C ALA A 88 -11.53 6.77 6.74
N ALA A 89 -11.87 6.02 7.79
CA ALA A 89 -12.69 4.83 7.64
C ALA A 89 -14.00 5.16 6.89
N GLY A 90 -14.41 4.27 6.01
CA GLY A 90 -15.62 4.47 5.21
C GLY A 90 -15.42 5.26 3.91
N THR A 91 -14.21 5.79 3.69
CA THR A 91 -13.88 6.48 2.43
C THR A 91 -13.91 5.50 1.28
N ILE A 92 -14.38 5.93 0.13
CA ILE A 92 -14.39 5.14 -1.09
C ILE A 92 -13.19 5.55 -1.94
N ASP A 93 -12.36 4.58 -2.31
CA ASP A 93 -11.30 4.75 -3.29
C ASP A 93 -11.91 4.41 -4.66
N GLU A 94 -12.24 5.43 -5.42
CA GLU A 94 -12.96 5.26 -6.68
C GLU A 94 -12.06 5.06 -7.88
N ASP A 95 -10.84 5.55 -7.83
CA ASP A 95 -10.11 5.75 -9.07
C ASP A 95 -8.61 5.88 -8.86
N PHE A 96 -8.01 4.90 -8.18
CA PHE A 96 -6.54 4.89 -8.07
C PHE A 96 -5.95 4.32 -9.36
N HIS A 97 -5.13 5.12 -10.04
CA HIS A 97 -4.50 4.74 -11.30
C HIS A 97 -3.08 5.29 -11.38
N SER A 98 -2.16 4.49 -11.91
CA SER A 98 -0.82 4.94 -12.23
C SER A 98 -0.55 4.67 -13.71
N GLU A 99 -0.38 5.71 -14.50
CA GLU A 99 -0.14 5.61 -15.93
C GLU A 99 1.28 5.12 -16.23
N THR A 100 2.26 5.66 -15.52
CA THR A 100 3.67 5.38 -15.79
C THR A 100 4.32 4.43 -14.78
N GLY A 101 3.55 4.00 -13.79
CA GLY A 101 4.06 3.18 -12.69
C GLY A 101 4.39 4.01 -11.47
N CYS A 102 4.37 3.38 -10.30
CA CYS A 102 4.68 4.05 -9.05
C CYS A 102 5.10 3.08 -7.97
N VAL A 103 5.69 3.64 -6.91
CA VAL A 103 5.98 2.91 -5.66
C VAL A 103 5.47 3.77 -4.52
N PHE A 104 4.71 3.18 -3.61
CA PHE A 104 4.22 3.90 -2.44
C PHE A 104 4.26 3.03 -1.19
N LEU A 105 4.35 3.71 -0.05
CA LEU A 105 4.19 3.12 1.27
C LEU A 105 2.74 3.24 1.67
N ILE A 106 2.17 2.17 2.20
CA ILE A 106 0.78 2.19 2.65
C ILE A 106 0.69 1.56 4.04
N ILE A 107 -0.16 2.17 4.88
CA ILE A 107 -0.53 1.63 6.19
C ILE A 107 -2.05 1.59 6.22
N TYR A 108 -2.62 0.44 6.56
CA TYR A 108 -4.07 0.27 6.60
C TYR A 108 -4.45 -0.77 7.66
N GLY A 109 -5.75 -0.85 7.97
CA GLY A 109 -6.26 -1.84 8.90
C GLY A 109 -6.39 -3.21 8.25
N GLU A 110 -6.08 -4.26 9.00
CA GLU A 110 -6.33 -5.62 8.54
C GLU A 110 -7.84 -5.84 8.39
N GLU A 111 -8.23 -6.50 7.31
CA GLU A 111 -9.60 -6.95 7.14
C GLU A 111 -9.91 -8.04 8.17
N PRO A 112 -11.09 -7.99 8.81
CA PRO A 112 -11.48 -9.03 9.76
C PRO A 112 -11.69 -10.39 9.09
#